data_301a561781de3264d4e9946485e470d8
#
_entry.id   301a561781de3264d4e9946485e470d8
#
_cell.length_a   1.000
_cell.length_b   1.000
_cell.length_c   1.000
_cell.angle_alpha   90.00
_cell.angle_beta   90.00
_cell.angle_gamma   90.00
#
_symmetry.space_group_name_H-M   'P 1'
#
loop_
_entity.id
_entity.type
_entity.pdbx_description
1 polymer ?
#
loop_
_entity_poly.entity_id
_entity_poly.type
_entity_poly.pdbx_seq_one_letter_code
_entity_poly.pdbx_strand_id
1 'polypeptide(L)'
;MEAFDSLYASGKVRSFGVSNHNLMQIELLKTAVKQKIIINQLQFSVTEAGMVTSGMNVNMKNADSVMHDGGLLEYSRIKNITIQTWSPFQYGFFEGNYVDNPDFPELNSKLSEIGEKYSLTKTGVAAAWILRHPANMQLIAGTMNSDHLKEICKAADIELTRSEWYQIYCATGHCLP
;
A
#
# COMPACT_ATOMS: atom_id res chain seq x y z
N MET A 1 -16.08 -21.52 8.99
CA MET A 1 -15.07 -22.28 9.77
C MET A 1 -14.64 -23.54 9.07
N GLU A 2 -15.54 -24.48 8.81
CA GLU A 2 -15.25 -25.78 8.18
C GLU A 2 -14.47 -25.67 6.85
N ALA A 3 -14.75 -24.67 6.02
CA ALA A 3 -14.04 -24.51 4.75
C ALA A 3 -12.54 -24.19 4.93
N PHE A 4 -12.16 -23.35 5.87
CA PHE A 4 -10.75 -23.03 6.16
C PHE A 4 -10.03 -24.25 6.74
N ASP A 5 -10.67 -24.95 7.68
CA ASP A 5 -10.13 -26.16 8.26
C ASP A 5 -9.92 -27.26 7.18
N SER A 6 -10.90 -27.46 6.31
CA SER A 6 -10.84 -28.45 5.22
C SER A 6 -9.74 -28.12 4.19
N LEU A 7 -9.64 -26.84 3.77
CA LEU A 7 -8.62 -26.41 2.81
C LEU A 7 -7.20 -26.52 3.40
N TYR A 8 -7.03 -26.18 4.66
CA TYR A 8 -5.75 -26.32 5.35
C TYR A 8 -5.38 -27.79 5.54
N ALA A 9 -6.29 -28.60 6.06
CA ALA A 9 -6.05 -30.03 6.31
C ALA A 9 -5.77 -30.83 5.03
N SER A 10 -6.36 -30.42 3.90
CA SER A 10 -6.10 -31.03 2.58
C SER A 10 -4.76 -30.60 1.95
N GLY A 11 -4.03 -29.67 2.58
CA GLY A 11 -2.78 -29.12 2.05
C GLY A 11 -2.94 -28.22 0.81
N LYS A 12 -4.18 -27.91 0.39
CA LYS A 12 -4.44 -27.05 -0.79
C LYS A 12 -4.17 -25.59 -0.54
N VAL A 13 -4.30 -25.13 0.72
CA VAL A 13 -4.04 -23.74 1.13
C VAL A 13 -3.10 -23.76 2.33
N ARG A 14 -2.02 -23.01 2.24
CA ARG A 14 -1.01 -22.89 3.31
C ARG A 14 -1.25 -21.69 4.23
N SER A 15 -1.88 -20.64 3.71
CA SER A 15 -2.03 -19.37 4.41
C SER A 15 -3.34 -18.69 4.04
N PHE A 16 -3.88 -17.90 4.95
CA PHE A 16 -5.15 -17.20 4.80
C PHE A 16 -4.97 -15.70 5.01
N GLY A 17 -5.78 -14.94 4.32
CA GLY A 17 -5.84 -13.49 4.41
C GLY A 17 -7.25 -12.97 4.26
N VAL A 18 -7.39 -11.68 4.44
CA VAL A 18 -8.62 -10.92 4.26
C VAL A 18 -8.39 -9.75 3.32
N SER A 19 -9.45 -9.07 2.93
CA SER A 19 -9.39 -7.83 2.17
C SER A 19 -10.34 -6.79 2.77
N ASN A 20 -9.89 -5.54 2.89
CA ASN A 20 -10.66 -4.42 3.41
C ASN A 20 -11.30 -4.68 4.79
N HIS A 21 -10.57 -5.35 5.66
CA HIS A 21 -10.99 -5.57 7.05
C HIS A 21 -10.30 -4.56 7.98
N ASN A 22 -11.06 -3.93 8.84
CA ASN A 22 -10.50 -3.18 9.96
C ASN A 22 -10.00 -4.11 11.07
N LEU A 23 -9.27 -3.55 12.04
CA LEU A 23 -8.66 -4.33 13.11
C LEU A 23 -9.67 -5.16 13.94
N MET A 24 -10.85 -4.60 14.23
CA MET A 24 -11.87 -5.31 15.02
C MET A 24 -12.57 -6.42 14.23
N GLN A 25 -12.73 -6.25 12.91
CA GLN A 25 -13.23 -7.32 12.05
C GLN A 25 -12.23 -8.49 11.96
N ILE A 26 -10.92 -8.21 11.93
CA ILE A 26 -9.89 -9.24 11.97
C ILE A 26 -9.92 -9.97 13.32
N GLU A 27 -9.99 -9.26 14.44
CA GLU A 27 -10.08 -9.89 15.76
C GLU A 27 -11.37 -10.72 15.92
N LEU A 28 -12.49 -10.23 15.42
CA LEU A 28 -13.74 -11.01 15.41
C LEU A 28 -13.61 -12.27 14.57
N LEU A 29 -13.04 -12.19 13.37
CA LEU A 29 -12.80 -13.38 12.53
C LEU A 29 -11.93 -14.42 13.25
N LYS A 30 -10.89 -13.99 13.95
CA LYS A 30 -9.98 -14.86 14.71
C LYS A 30 -10.66 -15.62 15.86
N THR A 31 -11.81 -15.16 16.34
CA THR A 31 -12.61 -15.94 17.30
C THR A 31 -13.27 -17.17 16.66
N ALA A 32 -13.43 -17.13 15.36
CA ALA A 32 -14.15 -18.14 14.58
C ALA A 32 -13.21 -19.06 13.78
N VAL A 33 -12.01 -18.62 13.38
CA VAL A 33 -11.05 -19.41 12.58
C VAL A 33 -9.81 -19.72 13.40
N LYS A 34 -9.28 -20.93 13.24
CA LYS A 34 -8.06 -21.37 13.94
C LYS A 34 -6.80 -20.99 13.18
N GLN A 35 -6.90 -20.81 11.87
CA GLN A 35 -5.79 -20.48 11.00
C GLN A 35 -5.35 -19.04 11.22
N LYS A 36 -4.05 -18.82 11.17
CA LYS A 36 -3.49 -17.48 11.27
C LYS A 36 -3.86 -16.66 10.03
N ILE A 37 -4.42 -15.47 10.24
CA ILE A 37 -4.61 -14.47 9.19
C ILE A 37 -3.28 -13.70 9.07
N ILE A 38 -2.63 -13.80 7.91
CA ILE A 38 -1.30 -13.26 7.69
C ILE A 38 -1.27 -12.13 6.65
N ILE A 39 -2.38 -11.86 5.97
CA ILE A 39 -2.51 -10.84 4.93
C ILE A 39 -3.81 -10.07 5.13
N ASN A 40 -3.75 -8.76 4.90
CA ASN A 40 -4.91 -7.92 4.62
C ASN A 40 -4.66 -7.13 3.34
N GLN A 41 -5.49 -7.32 2.31
CA GLN A 41 -5.41 -6.52 1.09
C GLN A 41 -6.16 -5.20 1.30
N LEU A 42 -5.45 -4.09 1.16
CA LEU A 42 -5.95 -2.73 1.41
C LEU A 42 -5.62 -1.82 0.22
N GLN A 43 -6.48 -0.83 -0.02
CA GLN A 43 -6.13 0.23 -0.95
C GLN A 43 -4.93 1.02 -0.39
N PHE A 44 -3.90 1.16 -1.20
CA PHE A 44 -2.78 2.02 -0.88
C PHE A 44 -2.01 2.41 -2.13
N SER A 45 -1.84 3.69 -2.32
CA SER A 45 -1.06 4.27 -3.41
C SER A 45 -0.45 5.58 -2.93
N VAL A 46 0.32 6.25 -3.79
CA VAL A 46 0.87 7.57 -3.48
C VAL A 46 -0.25 8.59 -3.22
N THR A 47 -1.36 8.49 -3.94
CA THR A 47 -2.54 9.37 -3.81
C THR A 47 -3.53 8.91 -2.73
N GLU A 48 -3.49 7.63 -2.35
CA GLU A 48 -4.37 7.02 -1.34
C GLU A 48 -3.55 6.56 -0.13
N ALA A 49 -2.90 7.49 0.55
CA ALA A 49 -1.98 7.23 1.65
C ALA A 49 -2.61 7.40 3.04
N GLY A 50 -3.94 7.34 3.17
CA GLY A 50 -4.68 7.67 4.40
C GLY A 50 -4.18 6.97 5.66
N MET A 51 -3.80 5.68 5.59
CA MET A 51 -3.22 4.95 6.72
C MET A 51 -1.92 5.58 7.26
N VAL A 52 -1.12 6.16 6.38
CA VAL A 52 0.14 6.82 6.74
C VAL A 52 -0.13 8.26 7.17
N THR A 53 -1.00 8.96 6.44
CA THR A 53 -1.34 10.36 6.67
C THR A 53 -1.92 10.57 8.06
N SER A 54 -2.88 9.76 8.49
CA SER A 54 -3.48 9.84 9.83
C SER A 54 -2.45 9.58 10.94
N GLY A 55 -1.53 8.63 10.72
CA GLY A 55 -0.44 8.34 11.66
C GLY A 55 0.58 9.47 11.81
N MET A 56 0.84 10.24 10.75
CA MET A 56 1.74 11.41 10.81
C MET A 56 1.09 12.63 11.46
N ASN A 57 -0.24 12.76 11.38
CA ASN A 57 -0.99 13.91 11.87
C ASN A 57 -1.69 13.66 13.23
N VAL A 58 -1.19 12.71 14.03
CA VAL A 58 -1.76 12.40 15.34
C VAL A 58 -1.81 13.64 16.23
N ASN A 59 -2.98 13.87 16.84
CA ASN A 59 -3.24 15.02 17.73
C ASN A 59 -3.16 16.39 17.04
N MET A 60 -3.21 16.47 15.73
CA MET A 60 -3.31 17.72 14.96
C MET A 60 -4.79 18.14 14.81
N LYS A 61 -5.03 19.41 14.42
CA LYS A 61 -6.38 19.95 14.16
C LYS A 61 -6.71 20.11 12.67
N ASN A 62 -6.00 19.41 11.80
CA ASN A 62 -6.22 19.43 10.37
C ASN A 62 -7.09 18.23 9.92
N ALA A 63 -7.55 18.25 8.67
CA ALA A 63 -8.36 17.16 8.11
C ALA A 63 -7.61 15.82 8.07
N ASP A 64 -6.30 15.85 7.88
CA ASP A 64 -5.44 14.68 7.77
C ASP A 64 -5.28 13.91 9.09
N SER A 65 -5.65 14.55 10.22
CA SER A 65 -5.62 13.91 11.55
C SER A 65 -6.79 12.97 11.81
N VAL A 66 -7.80 12.98 10.93
CA VAL A 66 -8.98 12.12 11.10
C VAL A 66 -8.61 10.68 10.76
N MET A 67 -8.63 9.83 11.77
CA MET A 67 -8.35 8.41 11.62
C MET A 67 -9.61 7.68 11.15
N HIS A 68 -9.59 7.16 9.93
CA HIS A 68 -10.72 6.44 9.32
C HIS A 68 -10.67 4.93 9.52
N ASP A 69 -9.50 4.36 9.82
CA ASP A 69 -9.26 2.92 9.83
C ASP A 69 -8.95 2.31 11.20
N GLY A 70 -8.92 3.15 12.26
CA GLY A 70 -8.68 2.71 13.64
C GLY A 70 -7.23 2.31 13.94
N GLY A 71 -6.23 2.75 13.14
CA GLY A 71 -4.83 2.40 13.34
C GLY A 71 -4.48 1.05 12.71
N LEU A 72 -5.01 0.79 11.53
CA LEU A 72 -4.85 -0.48 10.83
C LEU A 72 -3.40 -0.75 10.42
N LEU A 73 -2.63 0.30 10.11
CA LEU A 73 -1.21 0.21 9.78
C LEU A 73 -0.40 -0.30 10.99
N GLU A 74 -0.57 0.31 12.14
CA GLU A 74 0.10 -0.05 13.39
C GLU A 74 -0.32 -1.44 13.86
N TYR A 75 -1.62 -1.73 13.81
CA TYR A 75 -2.15 -3.04 14.12
C TYR A 75 -1.52 -4.13 13.25
N SER A 76 -1.46 -3.92 11.95
CA SER A 76 -0.88 -4.88 11.00
C SER A 76 0.60 -5.15 11.32
N ARG A 77 1.36 -4.12 11.67
CA ARG A 77 2.77 -4.25 12.08
C ARG A 77 2.92 -5.01 13.40
N ILE A 78 2.13 -4.68 14.41
CA ILE A 78 2.14 -5.37 15.72
C ILE A 78 1.79 -6.86 15.57
N LYS A 79 0.82 -7.18 14.71
CA LYS A 79 0.35 -8.56 14.50
C LYS A 79 1.13 -9.33 13.44
N ASN A 80 2.11 -8.70 12.78
CA ASN A 80 2.84 -9.27 11.64
C ASN A 80 1.88 -9.73 10.51
N ILE A 81 0.91 -8.87 10.18
CA ILE A 81 0.01 -9.03 9.06
C ILE A 81 0.59 -8.22 7.89
N THR A 82 0.86 -8.88 6.78
CA THR A 82 1.34 -8.20 5.56
C THR A 82 0.20 -7.43 4.93
N ILE A 83 0.43 -6.15 4.68
CA ILE A 83 -0.48 -5.33 3.87
C ILE A 83 -0.16 -5.58 2.41
N GLN A 84 -1.12 -6.13 1.65
CA GLN A 84 -1.06 -6.21 0.20
C GLN A 84 -1.78 -5.00 -0.39
N THR A 85 -1.08 -4.16 -1.13
CA THR A 85 -1.64 -2.92 -1.66
C THR A 85 -2.34 -3.17 -2.99
N TRP A 86 -3.67 -3.05 -3.04
CA TRP A 86 -4.40 -3.08 -4.29
C TRP A 86 -4.56 -1.66 -4.87
N SER A 87 -4.75 -1.56 -6.18
CA SER A 87 -4.78 -0.31 -6.96
C SER A 87 -3.57 0.63 -6.71
N PRO A 88 -2.33 0.11 -6.71
CA PRO A 88 -1.15 0.88 -6.28
C PRO A 88 -0.82 2.07 -7.17
N PHE A 89 -1.38 2.15 -8.38
CA PHE A 89 -1.16 3.21 -9.36
C PHE A 89 -2.41 4.02 -9.66
N GLN A 90 -3.51 3.78 -8.94
CA GLN A 90 -4.77 4.47 -9.13
C GLN A 90 -5.01 5.51 -8.03
N TYR A 91 -5.78 6.53 -8.40
CA TYR A 91 -6.39 7.46 -7.47
C TYR A 91 -7.89 7.13 -7.35
N GLY A 92 -8.42 7.21 -6.13
CA GLY A 92 -9.80 6.84 -5.86
C GLY A 92 -10.15 5.36 -6.11
N PHE A 93 -11.45 5.09 -6.15
CA PHE A 93 -11.97 3.75 -6.41
C PHE A 93 -12.49 3.69 -7.85
N PHE A 94 -11.70 3.13 -8.76
CA PHE A 94 -11.94 3.08 -10.21
C PHE A 94 -11.95 4.44 -10.95
N GLU A 95 -11.32 5.48 -10.39
CA GLU A 95 -11.27 6.80 -10.99
C GLU A 95 -10.18 6.94 -12.05
N GLY A 96 -9.19 6.10 -12.03
CA GLY A 96 -8.13 6.07 -13.04
C GLY A 96 -6.72 5.96 -12.47
N ASN A 97 -5.75 6.05 -13.38
CA ASN A 97 -4.32 6.01 -13.04
C ASN A 97 -3.79 7.44 -12.86
N TYR A 98 -3.00 7.69 -11.81
CA TYR A 98 -2.34 8.98 -11.60
C TYR A 98 -1.03 9.12 -12.40
N VAL A 99 -0.41 8.00 -12.80
CA VAL A 99 0.82 8.03 -13.60
C VAL A 99 0.48 8.53 -15.02
N ASP A 100 1.21 9.52 -15.48
CA ASP A 100 1.00 10.24 -16.75
C ASP A 100 -0.37 10.94 -16.88
N ASN A 101 -1.09 11.12 -15.80
CA ASN A 101 -2.34 11.84 -15.77
C ASN A 101 -2.08 13.36 -15.60
N PRO A 102 -2.61 14.21 -16.47
CA PRO A 102 -2.42 15.67 -16.41
C PRO A 102 -3.01 16.32 -15.16
N ASP A 103 -3.92 15.65 -14.47
CA ASP A 103 -4.49 16.15 -13.20
C ASP A 103 -3.49 16.09 -12.04
N PHE A 104 -2.37 15.36 -12.21
CA PHE A 104 -1.31 15.21 -11.21
C PHE A 104 0.07 15.68 -11.71
N PRO A 105 0.20 16.97 -12.16
CA PRO A 105 1.42 17.44 -12.83
C PRO A 105 2.63 17.45 -11.90
N GLU A 106 2.47 17.88 -10.64
CA GLU A 106 3.56 17.94 -9.66
C GLU A 106 4.07 16.55 -9.28
N LEU A 107 3.15 15.62 -9.04
CA LEU A 107 3.47 14.22 -8.77
C LEU A 107 4.24 13.60 -9.95
N ASN A 108 3.72 13.75 -11.17
CA ASN A 108 4.35 13.18 -12.36
C ASN A 108 5.73 13.79 -12.66
N SER A 109 5.91 15.08 -12.40
CA SER A 109 7.21 15.74 -12.48
C SER A 109 8.20 15.14 -11.47
N LYS A 110 7.77 14.95 -10.22
CA LYS A 110 8.62 14.39 -9.17
C LYS A 110 8.95 12.91 -9.42
N LEU A 111 7.99 12.12 -9.86
CA LEU A 111 8.23 10.72 -10.25
C LEU A 111 9.24 10.61 -11.41
N SER A 112 9.17 11.54 -12.38
CA SER A 112 10.13 11.59 -13.50
C SER A 112 11.54 11.93 -13.02
N GLU A 113 11.69 13.00 -12.22
CA GLU A 113 12.98 13.45 -11.66
C GLU A 113 13.69 12.33 -10.89
N ILE A 114 12.96 11.65 -10.02
CA ILE A 114 13.52 10.55 -9.23
C ILE A 114 13.78 9.33 -10.12
N GLY A 115 12.92 9.09 -11.11
CA GLY A 115 13.08 8.01 -12.08
C GLY A 115 14.38 8.12 -12.88
N GLU A 116 14.76 9.30 -13.31
CA GLU A 116 16.02 9.55 -14.01
C GLU A 116 17.24 9.12 -13.16
N LYS A 117 17.21 9.45 -11.87
CA LYS A 117 18.30 9.10 -10.93
C LYS A 117 18.50 7.59 -10.79
N TYR A 118 17.42 6.83 -10.75
CA TYR A 118 17.44 5.39 -10.49
C TYR A 118 17.27 4.53 -11.76
N SER A 119 17.16 5.16 -12.94
CA SER A 119 16.84 4.47 -14.19
C SER A 119 15.54 3.67 -14.11
N LEU A 120 14.56 4.25 -13.46
CA LEU A 120 13.21 3.72 -13.33
C LEU A 120 12.20 4.55 -14.12
N THR A 121 11.11 3.92 -14.54
CA THR A 121 9.91 4.63 -15.00
C THR A 121 9.18 5.25 -13.81
N LYS A 122 8.23 6.16 -14.07
CA LYS A 122 7.33 6.73 -13.05
C LYS A 122 6.60 5.64 -12.27
N THR A 123 6.12 4.60 -12.97
CA THR A 123 5.49 3.42 -12.36
C THR A 123 6.45 2.69 -11.43
N GLY A 124 7.71 2.52 -11.85
CA GLY A 124 8.75 1.93 -11.02
C GLY A 124 9.03 2.75 -9.75
N VAL A 125 9.09 4.09 -9.86
CA VAL A 125 9.28 4.97 -8.69
C VAL A 125 8.08 4.89 -7.75
N ALA A 126 6.86 4.90 -8.27
CA ALA A 126 5.66 4.75 -7.45
C ALA A 126 5.61 3.40 -6.72
N ALA A 127 6.06 2.32 -7.38
CA ALA A 127 6.20 1.02 -6.76
C ALA A 127 7.29 1.02 -5.65
N ALA A 128 8.45 1.61 -5.92
CA ALA A 128 9.53 1.76 -4.93
C ALA A 128 9.09 2.57 -3.71
N TRP A 129 8.23 3.59 -3.90
CA TRP A 129 7.68 4.39 -2.81
C TRP A 129 6.83 3.55 -1.86
N ILE A 130 5.97 2.67 -2.38
CA ILE A 130 5.16 1.75 -1.57
C ILE A 130 6.07 0.75 -0.83
N LEU A 131 6.99 0.12 -1.56
CA LEU A 131 7.87 -0.92 -1.02
C LEU A 131 8.86 -0.39 0.03
N ARG A 132 9.21 0.90 -0.06
CA ARG A 132 10.13 1.57 0.89
C ARG A 132 9.51 1.70 2.29
N HIS A 133 8.19 1.62 2.42
CA HIS A 133 7.53 1.83 3.71
C HIS A 133 7.88 0.69 4.70
N PRO A 134 8.25 1.02 5.96
CA PRO A 134 8.73 0.04 6.95
C PRO A 134 7.66 -0.96 7.44
N ALA A 135 6.42 -0.84 6.99
CA ALA A 135 5.36 -1.82 7.24
C ALA A 135 5.50 -3.11 6.41
N ASN A 136 6.56 -3.23 5.59
CA ASN A 136 6.81 -4.40 4.75
C ASN A 136 5.61 -4.74 3.85
N MET A 137 5.15 -3.76 3.10
CA MET A 137 4.01 -3.89 2.20
C MET A 137 4.36 -4.72 0.97
N GLN A 138 3.40 -5.43 0.44
CA GLN A 138 3.49 -6.20 -0.80
C GLN A 138 2.58 -5.58 -1.85
N LEU A 139 3.14 -5.21 -3.00
CA LEU A 139 2.40 -4.58 -4.08
C LEU A 139 1.66 -5.62 -4.92
N ILE A 140 0.37 -5.38 -5.20
CA ILE A 140 -0.43 -6.18 -6.14
C ILE A 140 -0.40 -5.51 -7.50
N ALA A 141 0.32 -6.10 -8.44
CA ALA A 141 0.44 -5.61 -9.81
C ALA A 141 -0.75 -6.07 -10.65
N GLY A 142 -1.66 -5.15 -10.97
CA GLY A 142 -2.84 -5.40 -11.82
C GLY A 142 -2.54 -5.20 -13.31
N THR A 143 -1.47 -5.82 -13.84
CA THR A 143 -1.09 -5.68 -15.25
C THR A 143 -0.90 -7.03 -15.93
N MET A 144 -1.31 -7.10 -17.22
CA MET A 144 -0.99 -8.22 -18.12
C MET A 144 0.15 -7.86 -19.09
N ASN A 145 0.69 -6.64 -19.02
CA ASN A 145 1.83 -6.21 -19.81
C ASN A 145 3.12 -6.64 -19.11
N SER A 146 3.91 -7.50 -19.78
CA SER A 146 5.18 -8.03 -19.24
C SER A 146 6.23 -6.96 -18.98
N ASP A 147 6.22 -5.87 -19.74
CA ASP A 147 7.21 -4.80 -19.59
C ASP A 147 6.86 -3.94 -18.38
N HIS A 148 5.59 -3.62 -18.16
CA HIS A 148 5.15 -2.98 -16.92
C HIS A 148 5.47 -3.85 -15.69
N LEU A 149 5.29 -5.17 -15.78
CA LEU A 149 5.65 -6.06 -14.68
C LEU A 149 7.16 -6.03 -14.38
N LYS A 150 7.99 -6.06 -15.42
CA LYS A 150 9.46 -5.95 -15.27
C LYS A 150 9.87 -4.63 -14.59
N GLU A 151 9.23 -3.52 -14.95
CA GLU A 151 9.47 -2.21 -14.35
C GLU A 151 9.11 -2.18 -12.86
N ILE A 152 7.96 -2.75 -12.51
CA ILE A 152 7.53 -2.88 -11.12
C ILE A 152 8.52 -3.77 -10.33
N CYS A 153 8.97 -4.88 -10.92
CA CYS A 153 9.95 -5.78 -10.29
C CYS A 153 11.31 -5.09 -10.04
N LYS A 154 11.78 -4.23 -10.96
CA LYS A 154 13.01 -3.45 -10.75
C LYS A 154 12.95 -2.55 -9.52
N ALA A 155 11.75 -2.08 -9.18
CA ALA A 155 11.55 -1.23 -8.02
C ALA A 155 11.87 -1.93 -6.68
N ALA A 156 11.81 -3.26 -6.64
CA ALA A 156 12.10 -4.04 -5.43
C ALA A 156 13.57 -3.94 -4.98
N ASP A 157 14.48 -3.63 -5.91
CA ASP A 157 15.92 -3.49 -5.65
C ASP A 157 16.32 -2.04 -5.33
N ILE A 158 15.36 -1.10 -5.35
CA ILE A 158 15.60 0.33 -5.17
C ILE A 158 15.14 0.78 -3.79
N GLU A 159 16.06 1.34 -3.02
CA GLU A 159 15.76 1.98 -1.76
C GLU A 159 15.76 3.51 -1.93
N LEU A 160 14.57 4.11 -2.05
CA LEU A 160 14.41 5.57 -2.05
C LEU A 160 14.94 6.14 -0.74
N THR A 161 15.62 7.27 -0.81
CA THR A 161 16.00 8.02 0.39
C THR A 161 14.73 8.51 1.13
N ARG A 162 14.88 8.79 2.42
CA ARG A 162 13.78 9.36 3.22
C ARG A 162 13.28 10.69 2.62
N SER A 163 14.19 11.53 2.13
CA SER A 163 13.83 12.80 1.49
C SER A 163 12.99 12.59 0.23
N GLU A 164 13.39 11.70 -0.65
CA GLU A 164 12.66 11.38 -1.88
C GLU A 164 11.26 10.81 -1.58
N TRP A 165 11.15 9.94 -0.58
CA TRP A 165 9.88 9.40 -0.15
C TRP A 165 8.89 10.51 0.25
N TYR A 166 9.35 11.47 1.07
CA TYR A 166 8.53 12.62 1.50
C TYR A 166 8.27 13.61 0.37
N GLN A 167 9.21 13.81 -0.55
CA GLN A 167 8.98 14.66 -1.73
C GLN A 167 7.84 14.13 -2.60
N ILE A 168 7.80 12.82 -2.83
CA ILE A 168 6.69 12.19 -3.56
C ILE A 168 5.38 12.34 -2.79
N TYR A 169 5.40 12.08 -1.48
CA TYR A 169 4.23 12.24 -0.61
C TYR A 169 3.64 13.65 -0.66
N CYS A 170 4.47 14.68 -0.56
CA CYS A 170 4.01 16.08 -0.64
C CYS A 170 3.54 16.48 -2.04
N ALA A 171 4.09 15.88 -3.10
CA ALA A 171 3.71 16.17 -4.47
C ALA A 171 2.27 15.73 -4.82
N THR A 172 1.61 14.99 -3.94
CA THR A 172 0.17 14.65 -4.04
C THR A 172 -0.74 15.61 -3.29
N GLY A 173 -0.19 16.66 -2.68
CA GLY A 173 -0.94 17.61 -1.86
C GLY A 173 -1.05 17.24 -0.39
N HIS A 174 -0.48 16.11 0.03
CA HIS A 174 -0.39 15.77 1.45
C HIS A 174 0.56 16.72 2.19
N CYS A 175 0.17 17.10 3.39
CA CYS A 175 0.99 17.99 4.23
C CYS A 175 1.79 17.17 5.26
N LEU A 176 2.99 17.66 5.56
CA LEU A 176 3.74 17.21 6.73
C LEU A 176 3.33 18.05 7.94
N PRO A 177 3.30 17.50 9.14
CA PRO A 177 3.04 18.25 10.37
C PRO A 177 4.09 19.30 10.69
#